data_9d37a6c502aee8512e5779f0d664edfa
#
_entry.id   9d37a6c502aee8512e5779f0d664edfa
#
_cell.length_a   1.000
_cell.length_b   1.000
_cell.length_c   1.000
_cell.angle_alpha   90.00
_cell.angle_beta   90.00
_cell.angle_gamma   90.00
#
_symmetry.space_group_name_H-M   'P 1'
#
loop_
_entity.id
_entity.type
_entity.pdbx_description
1 polymer ?
#
loop_
_entity_poly.entity_id
_entity_poly.type
_entity_poly.pdbx_seq_one_letter_code
_entity_poly.pdbx_strand_id
1 'polypeptide(L)'
;WYRPNNMAVIAVGDFDPAVVEKQIIERFGKVKNPKKAPKREEMTVPYHSDSKAIVVTDKEMSMTQVQIMFKHQAKKSSTQKDYVEDIINQLYGTMLSMRLQEITQKPGAPFMYALAQYGNTGIRPLDAFTAIAICPPGGSYEAFKALLTETERVQRFGFTASELERAKAAVISS
;
A
#
# COMPACT_ATOMS: atom_id res chain seq x y z
N TRP A 1 -9.81 -12.32 22.25
CA TRP A 1 -8.71 -11.65 21.55
C TRP A 1 -7.60 -11.22 22.51
N TYR A 2 -7.92 -10.66 23.68
CA TYR A 2 -6.96 -10.20 24.69
C TYR A 2 -6.45 -11.37 25.52
N ARG A 3 -5.29 -11.90 25.13
CA ARG A 3 -4.65 -13.03 25.81
C ARG A 3 -3.14 -12.98 25.61
N PRO A 4 -2.33 -13.45 26.57
CA PRO A 4 -0.87 -13.31 26.54
C PRO A 4 -0.20 -13.79 25.26
N ASN A 5 -0.64 -14.91 24.67
CA ASN A 5 -0.07 -15.42 23.44
C ASN A 5 -0.36 -14.59 22.17
N ASN A 6 -1.21 -13.54 22.29
CA ASN A 6 -1.48 -12.55 21.24
C ASN A 6 -0.89 -11.18 21.58
N MET A 7 -0.12 -11.07 22.65
CA MET A 7 0.39 -9.79 23.17
C MET A 7 1.91 -9.83 23.25
N ALA A 8 2.53 -8.67 23.12
CA ALA A 8 3.94 -8.46 23.42
C ALA A 8 4.05 -7.22 24.30
N VAL A 9 4.99 -7.23 25.23
CA VAL A 9 5.37 -6.04 26.00
C VAL A 9 6.69 -5.56 25.42
N ILE A 10 6.73 -4.29 25.00
CA ILE A 10 7.89 -3.66 24.41
C ILE A 10 8.23 -2.43 25.25
N ALA A 11 9.47 -2.35 25.72
CA ALA A 11 9.99 -1.19 26.42
C ALA A 11 11.15 -0.62 25.62
N VAL A 12 11.14 0.71 25.41
CA VAL A 12 12.20 1.45 24.70
C VAL A 12 12.55 2.69 25.53
N GLY A 13 13.83 2.89 25.78
CA GLY A 13 14.31 4.06 26.55
C GLY A 13 15.74 3.85 27.07
N ASP A 14 16.18 4.82 27.85
CA ASP A 14 17.48 4.74 28.54
C ASP A 14 17.27 4.07 29.93
N PHE A 15 17.46 2.75 29.98
CA PHE A 15 17.31 1.96 31.20
C PHE A 15 18.15 0.69 31.17
N ASP A 16 18.36 0.07 32.33
CA ASP A 16 18.98 -1.25 32.42
C ASP A 16 17.99 -2.32 31.95
N PRO A 17 18.29 -3.05 30.86
CA PRO A 17 17.40 -4.07 30.30
C PRO A 17 17.06 -5.18 31.32
N ALA A 18 18.01 -5.59 32.17
CA ALA A 18 17.80 -6.66 33.13
C ALA A 18 16.78 -6.26 34.25
N VAL A 19 16.82 -5.00 34.65
CA VAL A 19 15.87 -4.45 35.65
C VAL A 19 14.47 -4.41 35.04
N VAL A 20 14.33 -3.93 33.81
CA VAL A 20 13.02 -3.81 33.14
C VAL A 20 12.46 -5.19 32.79
N GLU A 21 13.29 -6.12 32.30
CA GLU A 21 12.88 -7.52 32.06
C GLU A 21 12.30 -8.16 33.32
N LYS A 22 12.99 -8.01 34.46
CA LYS A 22 12.50 -8.52 35.74
C LYS A 22 11.14 -7.94 36.11
N GLN A 23 10.95 -6.63 35.93
CA GLN A 23 9.66 -5.97 36.20
C GLN A 23 8.56 -6.48 35.25
N ILE A 24 8.85 -6.70 33.97
CA ILE A 24 7.92 -7.25 33.01
C ILE A 24 7.48 -8.66 33.43
N ILE A 25 8.44 -9.53 33.80
CA ILE A 25 8.16 -10.89 34.27
C ILE A 25 7.32 -10.87 35.56
N GLU A 26 7.66 -10.04 36.52
CA GLU A 26 6.93 -9.94 37.79
C GLU A 26 5.47 -9.48 37.59
N ARG A 27 5.23 -8.56 36.67
CA ARG A 27 3.90 -7.98 36.43
C ARG A 27 3.04 -8.84 35.49
N PHE A 28 3.60 -9.33 34.41
CA PHE A 28 2.89 -10.02 33.35
C PHE A 28 3.05 -11.54 33.33
N GLY A 29 4.12 -12.08 33.92
CA GLY A 29 4.41 -13.52 33.91
C GLY A 29 3.37 -14.40 34.63
N LYS A 30 2.52 -13.80 35.49
CA LYS A 30 1.42 -14.50 36.19
C LYS A 30 0.15 -14.61 35.32
N VAL A 31 0.03 -13.86 34.23
CA VAL A 31 -1.15 -13.86 33.35
C VAL A 31 -1.13 -15.15 32.50
N LYS A 32 -2.13 -16.00 32.69
CA LYS A 32 -2.21 -17.31 32.04
C LYS A 32 -3.06 -17.23 30.77
N ASN A 33 -2.65 -17.98 29.76
CA ASN A 33 -3.50 -18.20 28.59
C ASN A 33 -4.73 -19.04 28.93
N PRO A 34 -5.89 -18.77 28.29
CA PRO A 34 -7.06 -19.63 28.40
C PRO A 34 -6.73 -21.05 27.92
N LYS A 35 -7.19 -22.07 28.65
CA LYS A 35 -6.95 -23.50 28.30
C LYS A 35 -7.51 -23.87 26.91
N LYS A 36 -8.61 -23.23 26.48
CA LYS A 36 -9.26 -23.44 25.17
C LYS A 36 -9.29 -22.10 24.41
N ALA A 37 -8.11 -21.66 23.96
CA ALA A 37 -8.04 -20.47 23.16
C ALA A 37 -8.43 -20.80 21.71
N PRO A 38 -9.35 -20.04 21.08
CA PRO A 38 -9.68 -20.24 19.68
C PRO A 38 -8.44 -20.00 18.81
N LYS A 39 -8.25 -20.87 17.82
CA LYS A 39 -7.20 -20.68 16.82
C LYS A 39 -7.50 -19.42 16.02
N ARG A 40 -6.47 -18.65 15.68
CA ARG A 40 -6.64 -17.51 14.78
C ARG A 40 -6.93 -18.04 13.37
N GLU A 41 -8.06 -17.66 12.84
CA GLU A 41 -8.38 -17.93 11.44
C GLU A 41 -7.57 -17.00 10.54
N GLU A 42 -6.91 -17.59 9.55
CA GLU A 42 -6.26 -16.84 8.49
C GLU A 42 -7.29 -16.62 7.37
N MET A 43 -7.73 -15.38 7.26
CA MET A 43 -8.63 -14.99 6.18
C MET A 43 -7.82 -14.86 4.88
N THR A 44 -8.36 -15.46 3.82
CA THR A 44 -7.80 -15.32 2.48
C THR A 44 -8.71 -14.41 1.64
N VAL A 45 -8.12 -13.62 0.76
CA VAL A 45 -8.86 -12.85 -0.24
C VAL A 45 -8.85 -13.66 -1.53
N PRO A 46 -10.00 -14.13 -2.02
CA PRO A 46 -10.03 -14.94 -3.24
C PRO A 46 -9.62 -14.12 -4.46
N TYR A 47 -8.86 -14.76 -5.33
CA TYR A 47 -8.58 -14.22 -6.66
C TYR A 47 -9.79 -14.38 -7.57
N HIS A 48 -9.87 -13.53 -8.58
CA HIS A 48 -10.85 -13.63 -9.66
C HIS A 48 -10.14 -13.29 -10.98
N SER A 49 -10.52 -13.98 -12.04
CA SER A 49 -10.03 -13.74 -13.41
C SER A 49 -10.73 -12.56 -14.07
N ASP A 50 -11.97 -12.31 -13.67
CA ASP A 50 -12.81 -11.29 -14.30
C ASP A 50 -12.57 -9.91 -13.68
N SER A 51 -12.62 -8.87 -14.50
CA SER A 51 -12.63 -7.50 -14.01
C SER A 51 -13.91 -7.22 -13.23
N LYS A 52 -13.79 -6.58 -12.07
CA LYS A 52 -14.92 -6.19 -11.22
C LYS A 52 -14.92 -4.68 -11.06
N ALA A 53 -16.09 -4.08 -11.16
CA ALA A 53 -16.29 -2.67 -10.88
C ALA A 53 -17.23 -2.49 -9.68
N ILE A 54 -16.90 -1.54 -8.83
CA ILE A 54 -17.71 -1.13 -7.69
C ILE A 54 -17.87 0.38 -7.77
N VAL A 55 -19.10 0.85 -7.64
CA VAL A 55 -19.41 2.28 -7.54
C VAL A 55 -20.00 2.54 -6.16
N VAL A 56 -19.39 3.46 -5.44
CA VAL A 56 -19.87 3.93 -4.14
C VAL A 56 -20.17 5.41 -4.27
N THR A 57 -21.36 5.81 -3.87
CA THR A 57 -21.80 7.21 -3.91
C THR A 57 -22.22 7.67 -2.54
N ASP A 58 -21.90 8.92 -2.23
CA ASP A 58 -22.34 9.59 -1.03
C ASP A 58 -22.70 11.04 -1.38
N LYS A 59 -23.76 11.57 -0.75
CA LYS A 59 -24.25 12.93 -1.00
C LYS A 59 -23.31 14.02 -0.49
N GLU A 60 -22.45 13.68 0.47
CA GLU A 60 -21.50 14.62 1.07
C GLU A 60 -20.15 14.64 0.33
N MET A 61 -19.95 13.73 -0.63
CA MET A 61 -18.72 13.68 -1.43
C MET A 61 -18.67 14.82 -2.46
N SER A 62 -17.70 15.71 -2.31
CA SER A 62 -17.46 16.83 -3.19
C SER A 62 -16.54 16.51 -4.39
N MET A 63 -15.87 15.35 -4.38
CA MET A 63 -14.94 14.91 -5.42
C MET A 63 -15.20 13.47 -5.81
N THR A 64 -14.80 13.12 -7.02
CA THR A 64 -14.86 11.75 -7.52
C THR A 64 -13.46 11.15 -7.49
N GLN A 65 -13.33 9.96 -6.89
CA GLN A 65 -12.12 9.16 -6.94
C GLN A 65 -12.32 7.98 -7.88
N VAL A 66 -11.34 7.78 -8.75
CA VAL A 66 -11.24 6.59 -9.61
C VAL A 66 -10.04 5.80 -9.14
N GLN A 67 -10.21 4.49 -8.97
CA GLN A 67 -9.14 3.60 -8.54
C GLN A 67 -9.11 2.35 -9.40
N ILE A 68 -7.91 1.99 -9.87
CA ILE A 68 -7.62 0.71 -10.51
C ILE A 68 -6.77 -0.08 -9.54
N MET A 69 -7.16 -1.32 -9.25
CA MET A 69 -6.45 -2.18 -8.31
C MET A 69 -6.18 -3.55 -8.91
N PHE A 70 -4.91 -3.96 -8.91
CA PHE A 70 -4.49 -5.31 -9.23
C PHE A 70 -4.04 -6.00 -7.94
N LYS A 71 -4.82 -6.99 -7.51
CA LYS A 71 -4.58 -7.71 -6.27
C LYS A 71 -3.45 -8.71 -6.41
N HIS A 72 -2.61 -8.76 -5.38
CA HIS A 72 -1.52 -9.73 -5.23
C HIS A 72 -1.56 -10.34 -3.84
N GLN A 73 -1.04 -11.54 -3.71
CA GLN A 73 -0.83 -12.12 -2.40
C GLN A 73 0.26 -11.34 -1.66
N ALA A 74 -0.01 -10.98 -0.41
CA ALA A 74 0.96 -10.25 0.39
C ALA A 74 2.25 -11.07 0.55
N LYS A 75 3.37 -10.43 0.27
CA LYS A 75 4.70 -10.99 0.47
C LYS A 75 5.24 -10.57 1.82
N LYS A 76 5.96 -11.47 2.49
CA LYS A 76 6.75 -11.13 3.67
C LYS A 76 8.11 -10.65 3.19
N SER A 77 8.45 -9.41 3.50
CA SER A 77 9.81 -8.89 3.28
C SER A 77 10.67 -9.29 4.48
N SER A 78 11.56 -10.25 4.28
CA SER A 78 12.42 -10.81 5.34
C SER A 78 13.86 -11.08 4.90
N THR A 79 14.14 -10.97 3.62
CA THR A 79 15.47 -11.19 3.04
C THR A 79 15.95 -9.95 2.29
N GLN A 80 17.25 -9.88 2.03
CA GLN A 80 17.81 -8.81 1.18
C GLN A 80 17.20 -8.79 -0.22
N LYS A 81 16.87 -9.96 -0.76
CA LYS A 81 16.20 -10.07 -2.07
C LYS A 81 14.81 -9.43 -2.02
N ASP A 82 14.03 -9.71 -0.98
CA ASP A 82 12.70 -9.11 -0.81
C ASP A 82 12.81 -7.58 -0.71
N TYR A 83 13.80 -7.08 0.04
CA TYR A 83 14.04 -5.65 0.17
C TYR A 83 14.39 -4.98 -1.18
N VAL A 84 15.18 -5.65 -2.02
CA VAL A 84 15.48 -5.15 -3.37
C VAL A 84 14.20 -5.13 -4.23
N GLU A 85 13.34 -6.15 -4.13
CA GLU A 85 12.04 -6.17 -4.82
C GLU A 85 11.14 -5.01 -4.34
N ASP A 86 11.13 -4.71 -3.06
CA ASP A 86 10.37 -3.58 -2.50
C ASP A 86 10.86 -2.24 -3.05
N ILE A 87 12.18 -2.05 -3.16
CA ILE A 87 12.78 -0.85 -3.79
C ILE A 87 12.37 -0.75 -5.27
N ILE A 88 12.40 -1.86 -6.01
CA ILE A 88 11.98 -1.88 -7.43
C ILE A 88 10.51 -1.46 -7.55
N ASN A 89 9.64 -2.01 -6.71
CA ASN A 89 8.23 -1.66 -6.69
C ASN A 89 8.00 -0.19 -6.33
N GLN A 90 8.77 0.34 -5.37
CA GLN A 90 8.72 1.75 -4.98
C GLN A 90 9.17 2.67 -6.14
N LEU A 91 10.27 2.34 -6.81
CA LEU A 91 10.75 3.08 -7.97
C LEU A 91 9.74 3.06 -9.11
N TYR A 92 9.14 1.90 -9.39
CA TYR A 92 8.08 1.78 -10.40
C TYR A 92 6.89 2.69 -10.08
N GLY A 93 6.37 2.62 -8.85
CA GLY A 93 5.27 3.48 -8.40
C GLY A 93 5.62 4.96 -8.47
N THR A 94 6.84 5.34 -8.09
CA THR A 94 7.34 6.72 -8.13
C THR A 94 7.41 7.23 -9.57
N MET A 95 8.00 6.47 -10.49
CA MET A 95 8.10 6.87 -11.91
C MET A 95 6.73 7.05 -12.56
N LEU A 96 5.80 6.11 -12.31
CA LEU A 96 4.45 6.23 -12.86
C LEU A 96 3.68 7.40 -12.21
N SER A 97 3.83 7.61 -10.92
CA SER A 97 3.23 8.76 -10.23
C SER A 97 3.74 10.09 -10.80
N MET A 98 5.04 10.20 -11.10
CA MET A 98 5.61 11.39 -11.75
C MET A 98 4.99 11.65 -13.12
N ARG A 99 4.81 10.62 -13.96
CA ARG A 99 4.10 10.75 -15.25
C ARG A 99 2.65 11.20 -15.08
N LEU A 100 1.94 10.61 -14.14
CA LEU A 100 0.57 10.99 -13.83
C LEU A 100 0.50 12.45 -13.35
N GLN A 101 1.48 12.87 -12.54
CA GLN A 101 1.58 14.26 -12.09
C GLN A 101 1.87 15.23 -13.25
N GLU A 102 2.71 14.86 -14.22
CA GLU A 102 2.95 15.67 -15.42
C GLU A 102 1.67 15.90 -16.24
N ILE A 103 0.73 14.96 -16.22
CA ILE A 103 -0.58 15.12 -16.89
C ILE A 103 -1.39 16.23 -16.20
N THR A 104 -1.33 16.34 -14.87
CA THR A 104 -2.09 17.38 -14.14
C THR A 104 -1.66 18.81 -14.48
N GLN A 105 -0.45 18.98 -15.02
CA GLN A 105 0.08 20.29 -15.41
C GLN A 105 -0.39 20.74 -16.80
N LYS A 106 -1.10 19.88 -17.55
CA LYS A 106 -1.57 20.18 -18.90
C LYS A 106 -2.95 20.85 -18.87
N PRO A 107 -3.23 21.81 -19.77
CA PRO A 107 -4.57 22.34 -19.93
C PRO A 107 -5.57 21.21 -20.22
N GLY A 108 -6.71 21.20 -19.53
CA GLY A 108 -7.72 20.16 -19.70
C GLY A 108 -7.35 18.81 -19.09
N ALA A 109 -6.47 18.78 -18.09
CA ALA A 109 -6.11 17.57 -17.36
C ALA A 109 -7.36 16.81 -16.87
N PRO A 110 -7.43 15.48 -17.05
CA PRO A 110 -8.62 14.69 -16.70
C PRO A 110 -8.79 14.48 -15.19
N PHE A 111 -7.78 14.83 -14.40
CA PHE A 111 -7.78 14.72 -12.94
C PHE A 111 -6.93 15.83 -12.32
N MET A 112 -7.24 16.16 -11.07
CA MET A 112 -6.51 17.16 -10.28
C MET A 112 -5.28 16.57 -9.59
N TYR A 113 -5.36 15.29 -9.27
CA TYR A 113 -4.30 14.54 -8.60
C TYR A 113 -4.36 13.08 -9.02
N ALA A 114 -3.22 12.45 -9.20
CA ALA A 114 -3.14 11.01 -9.41
C ALA A 114 -1.82 10.47 -8.88
N LEU A 115 -1.85 9.21 -8.45
CA LEU A 115 -0.67 8.47 -8.00
C LEU A 115 -0.80 6.99 -8.35
N ALA A 116 0.34 6.32 -8.37
CA ALA A 116 0.42 4.87 -8.48
C ALA A 116 1.36 4.33 -7.40
N GLN A 117 1.00 3.21 -6.81
CA GLN A 117 1.80 2.56 -5.77
C GLN A 117 1.61 1.06 -5.77
N TYR A 118 2.58 0.34 -5.25
CA TYR A 118 2.48 -1.07 -4.90
C TYR A 118 2.72 -1.23 -3.41
N GLY A 119 1.94 -2.06 -2.75
CA GLY A 119 2.14 -2.37 -1.34
C GLY A 119 0.90 -2.88 -0.65
N ASN A 120 0.97 -2.85 0.67
CA ASN A 120 -0.09 -3.35 1.54
C ASN A 120 -1.35 -2.49 1.44
N THR A 121 -2.49 -3.15 1.31
CA THR A 121 -3.81 -2.51 1.20
C THR A 121 -4.47 -2.21 2.55
N GLY A 122 -3.80 -2.51 3.66
CA GLY A 122 -4.41 -2.54 5.00
C GLY A 122 -5.08 -3.88 5.33
N ILE A 123 -5.21 -4.77 4.36
CA ILE A 123 -5.71 -6.14 4.54
C ILE A 123 -4.50 -7.07 4.57
N ARG A 124 -4.23 -7.73 5.71
CA ARG A 124 -3.00 -8.50 5.93
C ARG A 124 -2.57 -9.46 4.82
N PRO A 125 -3.47 -10.29 4.22
CA PRO A 125 -3.06 -11.22 3.18
C PRO A 125 -3.02 -10.61 1.77
N LEU A 126 -3.19 -9.28 1.64
CA LEU A 126 -3.39 -8.64 0.35
C LEU A 126 -2.45 -7.46 0.14
N ASP A 127 -1.59 -7.59 -0.85
CA ASP A 127 -0.91 -6.48 -1.50
C ASP A 127 -1.63 -6.12 -2.80
N ALA A 128 -1.42 -4.91 -3.28
CA ALA A 128 -1.94 -4.50 -4.57
C ALA A 128 -1.03 -3.48 -5.27
N PHE A 129 -1.00 -3.57 -6.58
CA PHE A 129 -0.69 -2.39 -7.38
C PHE A 129 -1.97 -1.56 -7.48
N THR A 130 -1.87 -0.28 -7.16
CA THR A 130 -3.01 0.63 -7.15
C THR A 130 -2.65 1.91 -7.90
N ALA A 131 -3.51 2.31 -8.84
CA ALA A 131 -3.47 3.62 -9.47
C ALA A 131 -4.75 4.37 -9.11
N ILE A 132 -4.61 5.59 -8.59
CA ILE A 132 -5.71 6.42 -8.09
C ILE A 132 -5.68 7.76 -8.79
N ALA A 133 -6.85 8.28 -9.16
CA ALA A 133 -7.02 9.64 -9.62
C ALA A 133 -8.19 10.32 -8.91
N ILE A 134 -8.03 11.60 -8.60
CA ILE A 134 -9.06 12.47 -8.05
C ILE A 134 -9.46 13.45 -9.15
N CYS A 135 -10.74 13.43 -9.52
CA CYS A 135 -11.29 14.25 -10.59
C CYS A 135 -12.57 14.99 -10.14
N PRO A 136 -12.99 16.02 -10.89
CA PRO A 136 -14.27 16.66 -10.65
C PRO A 136 -15.45 15.69 -10.84
N PRO A 137 -16.62 15.98 -10.26
CA PRO A 137 -17.84 15.23 -10.55
C PRO A 137 -18.10 15.14 -12.07
N GLY A 138 -18.41 13.92 -12.54
CA GLY A 138 -18.60 13.63 -13.96
C GLY A 138 -17.31 13.30 -14.74
N GLY A 139 -16.11 13.52 -14.17
CA GLY A 139 -14.82 13.29 -14.83
C GLY A 139 -14.29 11.85 -14.72
N SER A 140 -15.03 10.92 -14.14
CA SER A 140 -14.56 9.56 -13.84
C SER A 140 -14.10 8.79 -15.08
N TYR A 141 -14.79 8.92 -16.20
CA TYR A 141 -14.43 8.20 -17.43
C TYR A 141 -13.09 8.66 -18.00
N GLU A 142 -12.88 9.98 -18.13
CA GLU A 142 -11.63 10.52 -18.67
C GLU A 142 -10.45 10.27 -17.71
N ALA A 143 -10.68 10.35 -16.39
CA ALA A 143 -9.69 9.99 -15.40
C ALA A 143 -9.30 8.50 -15.48
N PHE A 144 -10.27 7.61 -15.59
CA PHE A 144 -10.04 6.18 -15.75
C PHE A 144 -9.27 5.87 -17.04
N LYS A 145 -9.69 6.45 -18.15
CA LYS A 145 -9.04 6.31 -19.45
C LYS A 145 -7.59 6.79 -19.41
N ALA A 146 -7.30 7.91 -18.78
CA ALA A 146 -5.94 8.44 -18.66
C ALA A 146 -5.06 7.52 -17.79
N LEU A 147 -5.56 7.02 -16.65
CA LEU A 147 -4.85 6.04 -15.82
C LEU A 147 -4.51 4.78 -16.61
N LEU A 148 -5.47 4.20 -17.34
CA LEU A 148 -5.23 3.02 -18.16
C LEU A 148 -4.24 3.29 -19.29
N THR A 149 -4.35 4.46 -19.97
CA THR A 149 -3.46 4.81 -21.06
C THR A 149 -2.01 4.89 -20.59
N GLU A 150 -1.74 5.52 -19.45
CA GLU A 150 -0.36 5.59 -18.94
C GLU A 150 0.14 4.25 -18.42
N THR A 151 -0.70 3.45 -17.79
CA THR A 151 -0.33 2.09 -17.37
C THR A 151 0.01 1.21 -18.59
N GLU A 152 -0.79 1.26 -19.63
CA GLU A 152 -0.56 0.54 -20.88
C GLU A 152 0.71 1.04 -21.60
N ARG A 153 0.96 2.36 -21.59
CA ARG A 153 2.17 2.95 -22.15
C ARG A 153 3.42 2.43 -21.45
N VAL A 154 3.39 2.33 -20.12
CA VAL A 154 4.50 1.75 -19.35
C VAL A 154 4.68 0.28 -19.66
N GLN A 155 3.60 -0.47 -19.78
CA GLN A 155 3.67 -1.90 -20.13
C GLN A 155 4.34 -2.11 -21.49
N ARG A 156 4.03 -1.26 -22.48
CA ARG A 156 4.57 -1.40 -23.86
C ARG A 156 5.97 -0.85 -24.04
N PHE A 157 6.29 0.25 -23.40
CA PHE A 157 7.50 1.04 -23.72
C PHE A 157 8.43 1.22 -22.51
N GLY A 158 8.01 0.84 -21.32
CA GLY A 158 8.78 1.01 -20.09
C GLY A 158 8.96 2.47 -19.69
N PHE A 159 10.00 2.70 -18.92
CA PHE A 159 10.46 4.01 -18.48
C PHE A 159 11.80 4.38 -19.13
N THR A 160 12.07 5.66 -19.23
CA THR A 160 13.35 6.18 -19.71
C THR A 160 14.39 6.19 -18.60
N ALA A 161 15.69 6.24 -18.97
CA ALA A 161 16.77 6.36 -18.00
C ALA A 161 16.65 7.62 -17.14
N SER A 162 16.21 8.75 -17.73
CA SER A 162 16.03 10.00 -17.01
C SER A 162 14.90 9.95 -15.97
N GLU A 163 13.83 9.21 -16.22
CA GLU A 163 12.76 8.99 -15.25
C GLU A 163 13.27 8.15 -14.07
N LEU A 164 14.07 7.12 -14.34
CA LEU A 164 14.67 6.30 -13.31
C LEU A 164 15.62 7.11 -12.41
N GLU A 165 16.47 7.96 -12.98
CA GLU A 165 17.39 8.79 -12.19
C GLU A 165 16.63 9.81 -11.33
N ARG A 166 15.57 10.42 -11.84
CA ARG A 166 14.71 11.30 -11.03
C ARG A 166 14.01 10.53 -9.88
N ALA A 167 13.51 9.33 -10.15
CA ALA A 167 12.87 8.51 -9.14
C ALA A 167 13.85 8.05 -8.06
N LYS A 168 15.08 7.64 -8.43
CA LYS A 168 16.13 7.32 -7.47
C LYS A 168 16.44 8.50 -6.56
N ALA A 169 16.62 9.70 -7.13
CA ALA A 169 16.88 10.90 -6.35
C ALA A 169 15.73 11.20 -5.36
N ALA A 170 14.47 11.04 -5.80
CA ALA A 170 13.31 11.24 -4.94
C ALA A 170 13.24 10.23 -3.80
N VAL A 171 13.49 8.95 -4.07
CA VAL A 171 13.47 7.88 -3.06
C VAL A 171 14.61 8.00 -2.04
N ILE A 172 15.81 8.46 -2.47
CA ILE A 172 16.95 8.65 -1.55
C ILE A 172 16.72 9.86 -0.64
N SER A 173 15.99 10.87 -1.10
CA SER A 173 15.73 12.11 -0.34
C SER A 173 14.53 12.05 0.60
N SER A 174 13.72 10.99 0.54
CA SER A 174 12.54 10.77 1.40
C SER A 174 12.94 10.02 2.68
#